data_0967d6fba482bb200d9f7bc4fd8017a5
#
_entry.id   0967d6fba482bb200d9f7bc4fd8017a5
#
_cell.length_a   1.000
_cell.length_b   1.000
_cell.length_c   1.000
_cell.angle_alpha   90.00
_cell.angle_beta   90.00
_cell.angle_gamma   90.00
#
_symmetry.space_group_name_H-M   'P 1'
#
loop_
_entity.id
_entity.type
_entity.pdbx_description
1 polymer ?
#
loop_
_entity_poly.entity_id
_entity_poly.type
_entity_poly.pdbx_seq_one_letter_code
_entity_poly.pdbx_strand_id
1 'polypeptide(L)'
;MVKAAILLTVLVLAGLPAAAQQCRLALALALDVSSSVDASEDRLQRGGVVAALTSPEVKAAFFASDLPVALAVYEWSGRYNQEIVLDWRMIDSPRALIEAAEVVAASKRSHNDFPTAMGYALGYGAGLLTRAPVCLRQTLDMAGDGQNNEGFGPSRAYAEFPFDQVTVNGLVVNAADFEGEVGLIAFYKAEVLHGPGAFLEIADGFEDYERAMRRKLERELRPPAIGALDGSADAG
;
A
#
# COMPACT_ATOMS: atom_id res chain seq x y z
N MET A 1 -65.85 -33.13 -23.58
CA MET A 1 -64.50 -32.63 -23.97
C MET A 1 -64.00 -31.69 -22.84
N VAL A 2 -63.22 -32.19 -21.94
CA VAL A 2 -62.67 -31.41 -20.80
C VAL A 2 -61.26 -30.92 -21.17
N LYS A 3 -61.06 -29.59 -21.26
CA LYS A 3 -59.74 -29.00 -21.52
C LYS A 3 -58.99 -28.86 -20.19
N ALA A 4 -57.95 -29.64 -20.00
CA ALA A 4 -57.05 -29.48 -18.87
C ALA A 4 -56.09 -28.28 -19.15
N ALA A 5 -56.12 -27.28 -18.29
CA ALA A 5 -55.17 -26.17 -18.30
C ALA A 5 -53.94 -26.56 -17.43
N ILE A 6 -52.80 -26.68 -18.05
CA ILE A 6 -51.51 -26.90 -17.37
C ILE A 6 -51.01 -25.55 -16.90
N LEU A 7 -51.00 -25.35 -15.57
CA LEU A 7 -50.39 -24.18 -14.91
C LEU A 7 -48.87 -24.40 -14.79
N LEU A 8 -48.10 -23.65 -15.59
CA LEU A 8 -46.64 -23.67 -15.55
C LEU A 8 -46.14 -22.72 -14.44
N THR A 9 -45.77 -23.27 -13.31
CA THR A 9 -45.16 -22.48 -12.20
C THR A 9 -43.71 -22.18 -12.52
N VAL A 10 -43.38 -20.95 -12.88
CA VAL A 10 -41.99 -20.49 -13.06
C VAL A 10 -41.40 -20.21 -11.70
N LEU A 11 -40.46 -21.05 -11.23
CA LEU A 11 -39.69 -20.84 -10.01
C LEU A 11 -38.58 -19.84 -10.30
N VAL A 12 -38.76 -18.58 -9.90
CA VAL A 12 -37.71 -17.55 -9.96
C VAL A 12 -36.74 -17.80 -8.80
N LEU A 13 -35.58 -18.41 -9.09
CA LEU A 13 -34.45 -18.42 -8.16
C LEU A 13 -33.90 -16.98 -8.03
N ALA A 14 -34.31 -16.27 -7.00
CA ALA A 14 -33.64 -15.05 -6.59
C ALA A 14 -32.24 -15.42 -6.10
N GLY A 15 -31.23 -15.19 -6.93
CA GLY A 15 -29.83 -15.30 -6.51
C GLY A 15 -29.57 -14.33 -5.36
N LEU A 16 -29.22 -14.83 -4.18
CA LEU A 16 -28.71 -14.01 -3.07
C LEU A 16 -27.49 -13.26 -3.59
N PRO A 17 -27.37 -11.94 -3.34
CA PRO A 17 -26.14 -11.22 -3.65
C PRO A 17 -24.99 -11.92 -2.91
N ALA A 18 -23.97 -12.36 -3.63
CA ALA A 18 -22.74 -12.84 -3.02
C ALA A 18 -22.24 -11.71 -2.13
N ALA A 19 -22.17 -11.95 -0.81
CA ALA A 19 -21.59 -10.98 0.13
C ALA A 19 -20.18 -10.65 -0.39
N ALA A 20 -19.95 -9.38 -0.74
CA ALA A 20 -18.63 -8.94 -1.16
C ALA A 20 -17.65 -9.31 -0.03
N GLN A 21 -16.59 -10.03 -0.36
CA GLN A 21 -15.62 -10.46 0.63
C GLN A 21 -15.03 -9.20 1.29
N GLN A 22 -15.31 -9.01 2.55
CA GLN A 22 -14.80 -7.87 3.31
C GLN A 22 -13.34 -8.15 3.70
N CYS A 23 -12.48 -7.13 3.59
CA CYS A 23 -11.12 -7.17 4.08
C CYS A 23 -10.90 -6.02 5.07
N ARG A 24 -9.93 -6.16 5.98
CA ARG A 24 -9.66 -5.13 6.98
C ARG A 24 -8.79 -3.99 6.49
N LEU A 25 -7.97 -4.25 5.47
CA LEU A 25 -7.00 -3.29 4.93
C LEU A 25 -6.73 -3.57 3.46
N ALA A 26 -6.84 -2.54 2.61
CA ALA A 26 -6.21 -2.50 1.31
C ALA A 26 -4.89 -1.75 1.46
N LEU A 27 -3.76 -2.45 1.27
CA LEU A 27 -2.40 -1.93 1.39
C LEU A 27 -1.73 -1.93 0.03
N ALA A 28 -1.38 -0.74 -0.46
CA ALA A 28 -0.57 -0.57 -1.67
C ALA A 28 0.84 -0.11 -1.30
N LEU A 29 1.86 -0.86 -1.70
CA LEU A 29 3.26 -0.49 -1.52
C LEU A 29 3.78 0.15 -2.81
N ALA A 30 4.33 1.35 -2.72
CA ALA A 30 4.90 2.13 -3.81
C ALA A 30 6.42 2.21 -3.66
N LEU A 31 7.15 1.58 -4.59
CA LEU A 31 8.60 1.46 -4.55
C LEU A 31 9.22 2.47 -5.52
N ASP A 32 10.08 3.34 -5.00
CA ASP A 32 10.84 4.29 -5.80
C ASP A 32 11.90 3.56 -6.64
N VAL A 33 11.85 3.78 -7.96
CA VAL A 33 12.86 3.34 -8.92
C VAL A 33 13.37 4.51 -9.75
N SER A 34 13.38 5.71 -9.16
CA SER A 34 13.96 6.90 -9.78
C SER A 34 15.49 6.76 -9.94
N SER A 35 16.08 7.67 -10.68
CA SER A 35 17.51 7.60 -11.07
C SER A 35 18.49 7.71 -9.90
N SER A 36 18.05 8.12 -8.71
CA SER A 36 18.84 8.10 -7.48
C SER A 36 19.07 6.69 -6.94
N VAL A 37 18.12 5.78 -7.18
CA VAL A 37 18.22 4.37 -6.78
C VAL A 37 19.05 3.60 -7.80
N ASP A 38 20.22 3.10 -7.43
CA ASP A 38 21.02 2.28 -8.32
C ASP A 38 20.55 0.81 -8.39
N ALA A 39 21.21 0.00 -9.24
CA ALA A 39 20.82 -1.41 -9.40
C ALA A 39 21.14 -2.29 -8.17
N SER A 40 22.06 -1.86 -7.30
CA SER A 40 22.37 -2.55 -6.04
C SER A 40 21.32 -2.23 -4.99
N GLU A 41 20.95 -0.97 -4.92
CA GLU A 41 19.93 -0.42 -4.03
C GLU A 41 18.53 -0.97 -4.36
N ASP A 42 18.17 -1.07 -5.66
CA ASP A 42 16.94 -1.73 -6.10
C ASP A 42 16.88 -3.20 -5.65
N ARG A 43 18.00 -3.94 -5.72
CA ARG A 43 18.04 -5.31 -5.20
C ARG A 43 17.83 -5.38 -3.68
N LEU A 44 18.42 -4.45 -2.93
CA LEU A 44 18.23 -4.36 -1.46
C LEU A 44 16.78 -4.00 -1.12
N GLN A 45 16.19 -3.04 -1.83
CA GLN A 45 14.80 -2.64 -1.68
C GLN A 45 13.85 -3.81 -1.93
N ARG A 46 13.92 -4.47 -3.11
CA ARG A 46 13.06 -5.62 -3.43
C ARG A 46 13.27 -6.78 -2.49
N GLY A 47 14.54 -7.14 -2.27
CA GLY A 47 14.90 -8.19 -1.31
C GLY A 47 14.39 -7.90 0.09
N GLY A 48 14.46 -6.64 0.51
CA GLY A 48 13.96 -6.18 1.79
C GLY A 48 12.43 -6.28 1.91
N VAL A 49 11.68 -5.93 0.85
CA VAL A 49 10.22 -6.16 0.83
C VAL A 49 9.90 -7.65 0.98
N VAL A 50 10.56 -8.51 0.20
CA VAL A 50 10.34 -9.97 0.24
C VAL A 50 10.66 -10.55 1.61
N ALA A 51 11.80 -10.17 2.18
CA ALA A 51 12.23 -10.64 3.50
C ALA A 51 11.29 -10.15 4.61
N ALA A 52 10.84 -8.89 4.55
CA ALA A 52 9.88 -8.33 5.48
C ALA A 52 8.52 -9.06 5.39
N LEU A 53 7.95 -9.24 4.19
CA LEU A 53 6.69 -9.96 3.98
C LEU A 53 6.73 -11.40 4.50
N THR A 54 7.88 -12.05 4.40
CA THR A 54 8.05 -13.46 4.81
C THR A 54 8.56 -13.62 6.23
N SER A 55 8.84 -12.54 6.97
CA SER A 55 9.26 -12.58 8.38
C SER A 55 8.16 -13.15 9.29
N PRO A 56 8.53 -13.81 10.41
CA PRO A 56 7.56 -14.35 11.36
C PRO A 56 6.61 -13.29 11.92
N GLU A 57 7.14 -12.09 12.22
CA GLU A 57 6.42 -10.97 12.83
C GLU A 57 5.35 -10.42 11.89
N VAL A 58 5.73 -10.17 10.63
CA VAL A 58 4.81 -9.67 9.60
C VAL A 58 3.77 -10.71 9.24
N LYS A 59 4.15 -12.00 9.13
CA LYS A 59 3.19 -13.11 8.97
C LYS A 59 2.17 -13.12 10.10
N ALA A 60 2.62 -13.05 11.35
CA ALA A 60 1.72 -13.00 12.50
C ALA A 60 0.77 -11.78 12.42
N ALA A 61 1.27 -10.63 11.98
CA ALA A 61 0.47 -9.43 11.82
C ALA A 61 -0.57 -9.54 10.68
N PHE A 62 -0.24 -10.19 9.55
CA PHE A 62 -1.21 -10.46 8.48
C PHE A 62 -2.39 -11.30 8.96
N PHE A 63 -2.16 -12.28 9.83
CA PHE A 63 -3.17 -13.23 10.29
C PHE A 63 -3.65 -12.96 11.73
N ALA A 64 -3.43 -11.75 12.25
CA ALA A 64 -3.90 -11.35 13.57
C ALA A 64 -5.42 -11.07 13.65
N SER A 65 -6.16 -11.23 12.54
CA SER A 65 -7.61 -11.00 12.43
C SER A 65 -8.19 -11.96 11.40
N ASP A 66 -9.45 -12.33 11.59
CA ASP A 66 -10.21 -13.17 10.64
C ASP A 66 -10.46 -12.46 9.29
N LEU A 67 -10.42 -11.12 9.26
CA LEU A 67 -10.54 -10.37 8.03
C LEU A 67 -9.18 -10.26 7.33
N PRO A 68 -9.08 -10.67 6.06
CA PRO A 68 -7.84 -10.64 5.30
C PRO A 68 -7.35 -9.21 5.00
N VAL A 69 -6.14 -9.13 4.45
CA VAL A 69 -5.55 -7.93 3.88
C VAL A 69 -5.49 -8.09 2.37
N ALA A 70 -5.88 -7.07 1.62
CA ALA A 70 -5.58 -6.98 0.19
C ALA A 70 -4.24 -6.24 0.02
N LEU A 71 -3.31 -6.85 -0.70
CA LEU A 71 -1.97 -6.29 -0.96
C LEU A 71 -1.79 -6.02 -2.45
N ALA A 72 -1.24 -4.86 -2.77
CA ALA A 72 -0.71 -4.54 -4.09
C ALA A 72 0.67 -3.91 -3.98
N VAL A 73 1.50 -4.03 -5.01
CA VAL A 73 2.84 -3.42 -5.09
C VAL A 73 2.99 -2.80 -6.47
N TYR A 74 3.48 -1.57 -6.53
CA TYR A 74 3.86 -0.92 -7.77
C TYR A 74 5.19 -0.18 -7.66
N GLU A 75 5.86 0.00 -8.78
CA GLU A 75 7.04 0.84 -8.92
C GLU A 75 6.66 2.20 -9.47
N TRP A 76 7.47 3.20 -9.14
CA TRP A 76 7.28 4.54 -9.66
C TRP A 76 8.60 5.30 -9.83
N SER A 77 8.63 6.20 -10.82
CA SER A 77 9.71 7.16 -11.05
C SER A 77 9.17 8.44 -11.71
N GLY A 78 9.43 8.70 -13.00
CA GLY A 78 8.95 9.85 -13.75
C GLY A 78 7.42 9.94 -13.88
N ARG A 79 6.94 10.95 -14.60
CA ARG A 79 5.49 11.26 -14.72
C ARG A 79 4.63 10.13 -15.26
N TYR A 80 5.19 9.27 -16.12
CA TYR A 80 4.43 8.22 -16.83
C TYR A 80 5.00 6.83 -16.60
N ASN A 81 5.83 6.68 -15.58
CA ASN A 81 6.56 5.45 -15.28
C ASN A 81 6.10 4.87 -13.95
N GLN A 82 4.87 4.37 -13.93
CA GLN A 82 4.31 3.61 -12.83
C GLN A 82 3.91 2.24 -13.36
N GLU A 83 4.47 1.17 -12.77
CA GLU A 83 4.29 -0.20 -13.21
C GLU A 83 3.81 -1.09 -12.07
N ILE A 84 2.78 -1.88 -12.32
CA ILE A 84 2.30 -2.87 -11.35
C ILE A 84 3.30 -4.02 -11.22
N VAL A 85 3.84 -4.22 -10.04
CA VAL A 85 4.64 -5.38 -9.66
C VAL A 85 3.75 -6.54 -9.20
N LEU A 86 2.81 -6.25 -8.31
CA LEU A 86 1.78 -7.17 -7.82
C LEU A 86 0.43 -6.46 -7.87
N ASP A 87 -0.48 -6.93 -8.70
CA ASP A 87 -1.87 -6.44 -8.66
C ASP A 87 -2.61 -6.95 -7.43
N TRP A 88 -3.73 -6.32 -7.09
CA TRP A 88 -4.49 -6.64 -5.89
C TRP A 88 -4.64 -8.14 -5.67
N ARG A 89 -4.09 -8.59 -4.56
CA ARG A 89 -4.19 -9.98 -4.11
C ARG A 89 -4.71 -10.02 -2.68
N MET A 90 -5.72 -10.84 -2.47
CA MET A 90 -6.21 -11.12 -1.12
C MET A 90 -5.23 -12.05 -0.39
N ILE A 91 -4.72 -11.60 0.74
CA ILE A 91 -3.81 -12.37 1.60
C ILE A 91 -4.65 -13.02 2.72
N ASP A 92 -5.28 -14.12 2.37
CA ASP A 92 -6.17 -14.89 3.25
C ASP A 92 -5.51 -16.14 3.85
N SER A 93 -4.30 -16.45 3.42
CA SER A 93 -3.55 -17.61 3.87
C SER A 93 -2.04 -17.37 3.83
N PRO A 94 -1.24 -18.11 4.64
CA PRO A 94 0.23 -18.06 4.56
C PRO A 94 0.76 -18.40 3.17
N ARG A 95 0.07 -19.24 2.43
CA ARG A 95 0.42 -19.58 1.05
C ARG A 95 0.23 -18.38 0.12
N ALA A 96 -0.90 -17.67 0.22
CA ALA A 96 -1.15 -16.45 -0.59
C ALA A 96 -0.09 -15.38 -0.35
N LEU A 97 0.39 -15.23 0.91
CA LEU A 97 1.47 -14.29 1.25
C LEU A 97 2.81 -14.71 0.63
N ILE A 98 3.16 -15.99 0.67
CA ILE A 98 4.38 -16.51 0.04
C ILE A 98 4.32 -16.28 -1.48
N GLU A 99 3.21 -16.64 -2.13
CA GLU A 99 3.02 -16.44 -3.57
C GLU A 99 3.09 -14.93 -3.96
N ALA A 100 2.59 -14.03 -3.10
CA ALA A 100 2.75 -12.58 -3.31
C ALA A 100 4.21 -12.15 -3.21
N ALA A 101 4.95 -12.63 -2.22
CA ALA A 101 6.37 -12.35 -2.05
C ALA A 101 7.21 -12.91 -3.22
N GLU A 102 6.87 -14.09 -3.74
CA GLU A 102 7.53 -14.69 -4.92
C GLU A 102 7.33 -13.84 -6.18
N VAL A 103 6.16 -13.24 -6.38
CA VAL A 103 5.91 -12.31 -7.50
C VAL A 103 6.82 -11.09 -7.39
N VAL A 104 6.96 -10.50 -6.20
CA VAL A 104 7.89 -9.38 -5.97
C VAL A 104 9.34 -9.81 -6.21
N ALA A 105 9.73 -10.99 -5.69
CA ALA A 105 11.09 -11.52 -5.86
C ALA A 105 11.46 -11.78 -7.33
N ALA A 106 10.50 -12.22 -8.15
CA ALA A 106 10.70 -12.50 -9.57
C ALA A 106 10.64 -11.25 -10.45
N SER A 107 10.16 -10.12 -9.93
CA SER A 107 10.03 -8.89 -10.68
C SER A 107 11.39 -8.27 -11.02
N LYS A 108 11.38 -7.44 -12.05
CA LYS A 108 12.57 -6.69 -12.48
C LYS A 108 12.22 -5.21 -12.46
N ARG A 109 13.20 -4.39 -12.12
CA ARG A 109 13.08 -2.93 -12.23
C ARG A 109 12.64 -2.54 -13.64
N SER A 110 11.60 -1.73 -13.72
CA SER A 110 11.02 -1.32 -15.01
C SER A 110 11.80 -0.20 -15.68
N HIS A 111 12.34 0.75 -14.90
CA HIS A 111 13.02 1.96 -15.39
C HIS A 111 14.27 2.29 -14.57
N ASN A 112 15.25 3.01 -15.18
CA ASN A 112 16.53 3.32 -14.54
C ASN A 112 16.89 4.82 -14.53
N ASP A 113 16.30 5.64 -15.42
CA ASP A 113 16.84 6.95 -15.77
C ASP A 113 15.82 8.09 -15.62
N PHE A 114 14.76 7.88 -14.84
CA PHE A 114 13.71 8.87 -14.67
C PHE A 114 13.80 9.58 -13.33
N PRO A 115 13.41 10.88 -13.26
CA PRO A 115 13.41 11.65 -12.03
C PRO A 115 12.32 11.21 -11.03
N THR A 116 12.32 11.83 -9.87
CA THR A 116 11.39 11.55 -8.76
C THR A 116 10.10 12.35 -8.93
N ALA A 117 9.06 11.76 -9.55
CA ALA A 117 7.75 12.38 -9.77
C ALA A 117 6.70 11.91 -8.76
N MET A 118 6.91 12.22 -7.48
CA MET A 118 6.13 11.69 -6.36
C MET A 118 4.64 12.05 -6.42
N GLY A 119 4.27 13.24 -6.88
CA GLY A 119 2.87 13.61 -7.06
C GLY A 119 2.14 12.72 -8.07
N TYR A 120 2.83 12.29 -9.12
CA TYR A 120 2.29 11.34 -10.11
C TYR A 120 2.20 9.92 -9.54
N ALA A 121 3.18 9.52 -8.74
CA ALA A 121 3.14 8.24 -8.01
C ALA A 121 1.94 8.18 -7.05
N LEU A 122 1.68 9.25 -6.31
CA LEU A 122 0.51 9.39 -5.44
C LEU A 122 -0.79 9.33 -6.24
N GLY A 123 -0.90 10.06 -7.34
CA GLY A 123 -2.08 10.03 -8.21
C GLY A 123 -2.35 8.64 -8.78
N TYR A 124 -1.30 7.92 -9.18
CA TYR A 124 -1.42 6.52 -9.61
C TYR A 124 -1.89 5.61 -8.48
N GLY A 125 -1.29 5.74 -7.28
CA GLY A 125 -1.69 5.02 -6.08
C GLY A 125 -3.15 5.24 -5.70
N ALA A 126 -3.65 6.48 -5.79
CA ALA A 126 -5.07 6.79 -5.60
C ALA A 126 -5.94 6.06 -6.61
N GLY A 127 -5.58 6.06 -7.89
CA GLY A 127 -6.25 5.29 -8.94
C GLY A 127 -6.23 3.79 -8.68
N LEU A 128 -5.12 3.26 -8.19
CA LEU A 128 -4.98 1.86 -7.79
C LEU A 128 -5.93 1.52 -6.62
N LEU A 129 -6.02 2.38 -5.62
CA LEU A 129 -6.89 2.21 -4.46
C LEU A 129 -8.38 2.27 -4.82
N THR A 130 -8.80 3.05 -5.83
CA THR A 130 -10.21 3.08 -6.26
C THR A 130 -10.70 1.74 -6.82
N ARG A 131 -9.81 0.89 -7.30
CA ARG A 131 -10.11 -0.48 -7.79
C ARG A 131 -9.74 -1.58 -6.80
N ALA A 132 -9.35 -1.20 -5.59
CA ALA A 132 -9.08 -2.16 -4.53
C ALA A 132 -10.34 -2.94 -4.12
N PRO A 133 -10.21 -4.16 -3.58
CA PRO A 133 -11.30 -4.82 -2.89
C PRO A 133 -11.90 -3.92 -1.80
N VAL A 134 -13.19 -4.08 -1.51
CA VAL A 134 -13.86 -3.30 -0.46
C VAL A 134 -13.32 -3.70 0.91
N CYS A 135 -12.48 -2.85 1.47
CA CYS A 135 -11.83 -3.03 2.76
C CYS A 135 -12.28 -1.94 3.76
N LEU A 136 -12.12 -2.21 5.05
CA LEU A 136 -12.45 -1.26 6.12
C LEU A 136 -11.53 -0.03 6.13
N ARG A 137 -10.27 -0.19 5.67
CA ARG A 137 -9.26 0.88 5.58
C ARG A 137 -8.48 0.77 4.29
N GLN A 138 -7.95 1.90 3.85
CA GLN A 138 -7.05 1.99 2.69
C GLN A 138 -5.76 2.68 3.10
N THR A 139 -4.63 2.10 2.77
CA THR A 139 -3.31 2.67 3.03
C THR A 139 -2.46 2.62 1.76
N LEU A 140 -1.83 3.74 1.45
CA LEU A 140 -0.76 3.85 0.48
C LEU A 140 0.56 4.02 1.22
N ASP A 141 1.53 3.19 0.92
CA ASP A 141 2.85 3.21 1.51
C ASP A 141 3.88 3.72 0.50
N MET A 142 4.37 4.95 0.70
CA MET A 142 5.33 5.61 -0.17
C MET A 142 6.76 5.40 0.32
N ALA A 143 7.51 4.54 -0.37
CA ALA A 143 8.93 4.34 -0.09
C ALA A 143 9.79 5.08 -1.13
N GLY A 144 10.86 5.73 -0.68
CA GLY A 144 11.81 6.43 -1.56
C GLY A 144 12.98 7.08 -0.83
N ASP A 145 13.99 7.47 -1.62
CA ASP A 145 15.25 8.09 -1.18
C ASP A 145 15.39 9.57 -1.61
N GLY A 146 14.36 10.12 -2.26
CA GLY A 146 14.39 11.48 -2.83
C GLY A 146 13.16 12.34 -2.54
N GLN A 147 13.33 13.64 -2.66
CA GLN A 147 12.23 14.60 -2.70
C GLN A 147 11.64 14.67 -4.11
N ASN A 148 10.38 15.15 -4.23
CA ASN A 148 9.79 15.41 -5.54
C ASN A 148 10.63 16.43 -6.32
N ASN A 149 11.15 16.03 -7.47
CA ASN A 149 11.96 16.89 -8.35
C ASN A 149 11.41 16.97 -9.78
N GLU A 150 10.27 16.34 -10.05
CA GLU A 150 9.58 16.44 -11.34
C GLU A 150 8.06 16.55 -11.19
N GLY A 151 7.49 17.45 -11.99
CA GLY A 151 6.04 17.66 -12.09
C GLY A 151 5.44 18.29 -10.84
N PHE A 152 4.17 17.96 -10.56
CA PHE A 152 3.51 18.45 -9.35
C PHE A 152 3.89 17.60 -8.13
N GLY A 153 3.91 18.26 -6.96
CA GLY A 153 4.24 17.61 -5.69
C GLY A 153 3.04 16.97 -4.98
N PRO A 154 3.29 16.38 -3.79
CA PRO A 154 2.27 15.67 -3.02
C PRO A 154 1.05 16.51 -2.65
N SER A 155 1.22 17.76 -2.21
CA SER A 155 0.11 18.64 -1.83
C SER A 155 -0.93 18.78 -2.94
N ARG A 156 -0.46 18.88 -4.21
CA ARG A 156 -1.36 18.95 -5.36
C ARG A 156 -2.01 17.59 -5.65
N ALA A 157 -1.30 16.49 -5.46
CA ALA A 157 -1.90 15.17 -5.60
C ALA A 157 -3.07 14.99 -4.62
N TYR A 158 -2.91 15.38 -3.37
CA TYR A 158 -3.98 15.29 -2.36
C TYR A 158 -5.18 16.20 -2.66
N ALA A 159 -4.97 17.32 -3.35
CA ALA A 159 -6.06 18.21 -3.75
C ALA A 159 -6.87 17.71 -4.95
N GLU A 160 -6.24 16.93 -5.86
CA GLU A 160 -6.81 16.56 -7.15
C GLU A 160 -7.29 15.10 -7.22
N PHE A 161 -6.78 14.22 -6.35
CA PHE A 161 -7.10 12.79 -6.33
C PHE A 161 -7.84 12.39 -5.05
N PRO A 162 -8.61 11.27 -5.04
CA PRO A 162 -9.46 10.88 -3.92
C PRO A 162 -8.66 10.27 -2.76
N PHE A 163 -8.19 11.10 -1.84
CA PHE A 163 -7.46 10.71 -0.63
C PHE A 163 -8.25 10.86 0.68
N ASP A 164 -9.53 11.26 0.64
CA ASP A 164 -10.32 11.58 1.85
C ASP A 164 -10.35 10.46 2.90
N GLN A 165 -10.29 9.19 2.46
CA GLN A 165 -10.34 8.01 3.35
C GLN A 165 -9.05 7.17 3.27
N VAL A 166 -8.00 7.73 2.70
CA VAL A 166 -6.72 7.05 2.51
C VAL A 166 -5.71 7.56 3.52
N THR A 167 -5.03 6.64 4.22
CA THR A 167 -3.83 6.97 4.98
C THR A 167 -2.61 6.78 4.08
N VAL A 168 -1.75 7.79 3.99
CA VAL A 168 -0.47 7.69 3.29
C VAL A 168 0.65 7.69 4.31
N ASN A 169 1.36 6.56 4.41
CA ASN A 169 2.55 6.42 5.23
C ASN A 169 3.81 6.57 4.38
N GLY A 170 4.93 6.86 5.00
CA GLY A 170 6.22 6.98 4.34
C GLY A 170 7.23 5.96 4.85
N LEU A 171 8.12 5.48 3.96
CA LEU A 171 9.39 4.88 4.31
C LEU A 171 10.49 5.69 3.60
N VAL A 172 11.26 6.42 4.37
CA VAL A 172 12.41 7.18 3.87
C VAL A 172 13.66 6.33 3.96
N VAL A 173 14.38 6.21 2.84
CA VAL A 173 15.74 5.69 2.85
C VAL A 173 16.68 6.89 2.99
N ASN A 174 17.28 7.02 4.18
CA ASN A 174 18.15 8.14 4.50
C ASN A 174 19.62 7.69 4.42
N ALA A 175 20.25 7.89 3.29
CA ALA A 175 21.64 7.50 3.05
C ALA A 175 22.66 8.59 3.45
N ALA A 176 22.38 9.39 4.41
CA ALA A 176 23.12 10.38 5.22
C ALA A 176 24.42 11.06 4.70
N ASP A 177 24.83 10.87 3.44
CA ASP A 177 26.12 11.38 2.95
C ASP A 177 26.06 12.79 2.30
N PHE A 178 24.85 13.40 2.15
CA PHE A 178 24.68 14.70 1.52
C PHE A 178 23.76 15.64 2.30
N GLU A 179 24.11 16.94 2.35
CA GLU A 179 23.28 17.99 2.97
C GLU A 179 21.84 18.04 2.41
N GLY A 180 21.62 17.60 1.15
CA GLY A 180 20.30 17.51 0.53
C GLY A 180 19.36 16.50 1.20
N GLU A 181 19.89 15.49 1.87
CA GLU A 181 19.11 14.43 2.52
C GLU A 181 18.63 14.81 3.92
N VAL A 182 19.26 15.81 4.57
CA VAL A 182 18.79 16.33 5.87
C VAL A 182 17.35 16.88 5.75
N GLY A 183 17.00 17.40 4.59
CA GLY A 183 15.64 17.88 4.30
C GLY A 183 14.63 16.76 3.96
N LEU A 184 15.07 15.55 3.64
CA LEU A 184 14.20 14.49 3.14
C LEU A 184 13.18 14.02 4.19
N ILE A 185 13.62 13.78 5.42
CA ILE A 185 12.74 13.42 6.54
C ILE A 185 11.71 14.53 6.80
N ALA A 186 12.16 15.79 6.77
CA ALA A 186 11.25 16.93 6.96
C ALA A 186 10.23 17.04 5.82
N PHE A 187 10.67 16.82 4.57
CA PHE A 187 9.81 16.80 3.39
C PHE A 187 8.73 15.69 3.51
N TYR A 188 9.11 14.46 3.83
CA TYR A 188 8.13 13.39 4.00
C TYR A 188 7.10 13.71 5.09
N LYS A 189 7.55 14.23 6.23
CA LYS A 189 6.65 14.62 7.33
C LYS A 189 5.68 15.74 6.95
N ALA A 190 6.13 16.71 6.16
CA ALA A 190 5.34 17.88 5.82
C ALA A 190 4.44 17.67 4.59
N GLU A 191 4.92 16.91 3.59
CA GLU A 191 4.30 16.85 2.28
C GLU A 191 3.73 15.46 1.92
N VAL A 192 4.34 14.37 2.42
CA VAL A 192 3.98 13.01 1.99
C VAL A 192 2.98 12.36 2.93
N LEU A 193 3.17 12.50 4.25
CA LEU A 193 2.24 11.90 5.21
C LEU A 193 0.85 12.52 5.10
N HIS A 194 -0.18 11.67 4.97
CA HIS A 194 -1.56 12.12 4.84
C HIS A 194 -2.53 11.18 5.57
N GLY A 195 -3.61 11.76 6.08
CA GLY A 195 -4.69 11.01 6.73
C GLY A 195 -4.43 10.64 8.18
N PRO A 196 -5.45 10.07 8.85
CA PRO A 196 -5.42 9.78 10.28
C PRO A 196 -4.36 8.73 10.64
N GLY A 197 -3.51 9.06 11.61
CA GLY A 197 -2.49 8.15 12.13
C GLY A 197 -1.34 7.86 11.17
N ALA A 198 -1.20 8.65 10.09
CA ALA A 198 -0.07 8.56 9.17
C ALA A 198 1.26 8.66 9.90
N PHE A 199 2.25 7.88 9.46
CA PHE A 199 3.54 7.84 10.11
C PHE A 199 4.69 7.64 9.12
N LEU A 200 5.87 8.01 9.55
CA LEU A 200 7.12 7.81 8.83
C LEU A 200 7.94 6.72 9.51
N GLU A 201 8.45 5.80 8.71
CA GLU A 201 9.54 4.91 9.07
C GLU A 201 10.82 5.37 8.36
N ILE A 202 11.97 5.21 9.00
CA ILE A 202 13.25 5.65 8.48
C ILE A 202 14.17 4.43 8.39
N ALA A 203 14.70 4.19 7.19
CA ALA A 203 15.80 3.26 6.95
C ALA A 203 17.12 4.03 6.94
N ASP A 204 18.12 3.52 7.63
CA ASP A 204 19.49 4.05 7.63
C ASP A 204 20.26 3.45 6.43
N GLY A 205 20.01 4.00 5.26
CA GLY A 205 20.45 3.46 3.99
C GLY A 205 19.65 2.25 3.50
N PHE A 206 19.98 1.76 2.30
CA PHE A 206 19.31 0.60 1.68
C PHE A 206 19.62 -0.72 2.39
N GLU A 207 20.74 -0.84 3.08
CA GLU A 207 21.08 -2.01 3.91
C GLU A 207 20.13 -2.20 5.09
N ASP A 208 19.53 -1.12 5.58
CA ASP A 208 18.52 -1.16 6.65
C ASP A 208 17.08 -1.32 6.15
N TYR A 209 16.87 -1.35 4.83
CA TYR A 209 15.53 -1.33 4.21
C TYR A 209 14.64 -2.49 4.70
N GLU A 210 15.17 -3.72 4.76
CA GLU A 210 14.43 -4.88 5.27
C GLU A 210 13.90 -4.63 6.69
N ARG A 211 14.77 -4.18 7.59
CA ARG A 211 14.43 -3.95 9.00
C ARG A 211 13.39 -2.84 9.14
N ALA A 212 13.55 -1.76 8.40
CA ALA A 212 12.62 -0.64 8.38
C ALA A 212 11.26 -1.06 7.81
N MET A 213 11.23 -1.77 6.67
CA MET A 213 10.01 -2.27 6.04
C MET A 213 9.28 -3.25 6.98
N ARG A 214 9.98 -4.13 7.68
CA ARG A 214 9.39 -5.05 8.66
C ARG A 214 8.69 -4.28 9.79
N ARG A 215 9.37 -3.33 10.46
CA ARG A 215 8.77 -2.50 11.51
C ARG A 215 7.54 -1.74 11.00
N LYS A 216 7.65 -1.21 9.79
CA LYS A 216 6.57 -0.49 9.13
C LYS A 216 5.34 -1.37 8.90
N LEU A 217 5.52 -2.54 8.26
CA LEU A 217 4.45 -3.49 8.00
C LEU A 217 3.81 -4.01 9.29
N GLU A 218 4.59 -4.32 10.33
CA GLU A 218 4.04 -4.71 11.64
C GLU A 218 3.11 -3.63 12.20
N ARG A 219 3.45 -2.36 12.05
CA ARG A 219 2.63 -1.24 12.53
C ARG A 219 1.35 -1.09 11.72
N GLU A 220 1.42 -1.15 10.40
CA GLU A 220 0.29 -0.99 9.48
C GLU A 220 -0.73 -2.11 9.59
N LEU A 221 -0.23 -3.32 9.76
CA LEU A 221 -1.04 -4.54 9.83
C LEU A 221 -1.72 -4.76 11.19
N ARG A 222 -1.38 -3.99 12.22
CA ARG A 222 -2.05 -4.10 13.52
C ARG A 222 -3.54 -3.74 13.38
N PRO A 223 -4.45 -4.60 13.85
CA PRO A 223 -5.86 -4.22 13.97
C PRO A 223 -5.97 -2.97 14.84
N PRO A 224 -6.89 -2.03 14.55
CA PRO A 224 -7.14 -0.92 15.44
C PRO A 224 -7.58 -1.45 16.81
N ALA A 225 -7.05 -0.86 17.89
CA ALA A 225 -7.48 -1.22 19.24
C ALA A 225 -8.98 -0.86 19.39
N ILE A 226 -9.81 -1.88 19.61
CA ILE A 226 -11.22 -1.68 19.94
C ILE A 226 -11.24 -1.08 21.35
N GLY A 227 -11.48 0.20 21.51
CA GLY A 227 -11.52 0.88 22.82
C GLY A 227 -11.04 2.33 22.83
N ALA A 228 -10.52 2.87 21.75
CA ALA A 228 -10.03 4.26 21.70
C ALA A 228 -11.12 5.31 21.38
N LEU A 229 -12.40 4.94 21.32
CA LEU A 229 -13.52 5.85 20.98
C LEU A 229 -14.38 6.28 22.17
N ASP A 230 -14.10 5.82 23.41
CA ASP A 230 -14.88 6.19 24.61
C ASP A 230 -14.06 7.06 25.57
N GLY A 231 -13.71 8.28 25.17
CA GLY A 231 -12.91 9.17 26.02
C GLY A 231 -13.12 10.66 25.82
N SER A 232 -14.29 11.12 25.33
CA SER A 232 -14.60 12.55 25.36
C SER A 232 -16.10 12.87 25.25
N ALA A 233 -16.89 12.32 26.19
CA ALA A 233 -18.21 12.86 26.47
C ALA A 233 -18.45 12.62 27.96
N ASP A 234 -17.92 13.53 28.80
CA ASP A 234 -18.51 13.97 30.09
C ASP A 234 -17.44 14.74 30.87
N ALA A 235 -17.49 16.04 30.77
CA ALA A 235 -17.16 16.96 31.87
C ALA A 235 -17.92 18.26 31.60
N GLY A 236 -18.95 18.44 32.40
CA GLY A 236 -19.92 19.44 32.65
C GLY A 236 -19.59 20.91 32.54
#